data_a9a16e781fae9c11b7fb80eb8128e0df
#
_entry.id   a9a16e781fae9c11b7fb80eb8128e0df
#
_cell.length_a   1.000
_cell.length_b   1.000
_cell.length_c   1.000
_cell.angle_alpha   90.00
_cell.angle_beta   90.00
_cell.angle_gamma   90.00
#
_symmetry.space_group_name_H-M   'P 1'
#
loop_
_entity.id
_entity.type
_entity.pdbx_description
1 polymer ?
#
loop_
_entity_poly.entity_id
_entity_poly.type
_entity_poly.pdbx_seq_one_letter_code
_entity_poly.pdbx_strand_id
1 'polypeptide(L)'
;IIPWNMSNGFICTKVASAIGAGCTVVIKPAELSAQQTQVMMECIHAAGIPKGVVNILHGTGPVVGNELTVNPDVNKISFTGSTGVGKTIAKGAADTMKRVTLELGGKSPNIILDDADFADAIPKAIFAAYLNSGQACAAATRLLVPAKRLDEVNAIAKATIEQAVKVGDPKDKSVNIGPMVSRKQWETIQGYIHSGIEQGATLLTGGLGKPEGLETGNFVKPTIFTNVNNKMRIAQEEIFGPVLCIIPYEDDADAIKIANDTPYGLCSYITSADKNRAYELAKHIDAGRVCINNVLHDPLAPFG
;
A
#
# COMPACT_ATOMS: atom_id res chain seq x y z
N ILE A 1 -11.66 -8.23 -10.32
CA ILE A 1 -10.31 -8.07 -10.87
C ILE A 1 -9.38 -7.78 -9.70
N ILE A 2 -8.34 -8.59 -9.49
CA ILE A 2 -7.49 -8.55 -8.29
C ILE A 2 -6.01 -8.35 -8.64
N PRO A 3 -5.25 -7.66 -7.78
CA PRO A 3 -3.82 -7.41 -7.96
C PRO A 3 -2.98 -8.59 -7.49
N TRP A 4 -1.66 -8.48 -7.70
CA TRP A 4 -0.69 -9.54 -7.39
C TRP A 4 -0.18 -9.51 -5.93
N ASN A 5 -0.27 -8.40 -5.23
CA ASN A 5 0.43 -8.20 -3.95
C ASN A 5 -0.23 -8.88 -2.73
N MET A 6 -1.52 -9.18 -2.78
CA MET A 6 -2.28 -9.89 -1.74
C MET A 6 -3.41 -10.74 -2.34
N SER A 7 -3.14 -11.47 -3.43
CA SER A 7 -4.16 -12.14 -4.26
C SER A 7 -5.12 -13.01 -3.46
N ASN A 8 -4.64 -13.89 -2.59
CA ASN A 8 -5.50 -14.78 -1.79
C ASN A 8 -6.39 -14.00 -0.80
N GLY A 9 -5.84 -12.96 -0.17
CA GLY A 9 -6.62 -12.09 0.72
C GLY A 9 -7.77 -11.41 -0.03
N PHE A 10 -7.50 -10.86 -1.21
CA PHE A 10 -8.54 -10.23 -2.04
C PHE A 10 -9.55 -11.23 -2.60
N ILE A 11 -9.15 -12.47 -2.92
CA ILE A 11 -10.09 -13.52 -3.29
C ILE A 11 -11.02 -13.79 -2.10
N CYS A 12 -10.47 -14.07 -0.92
CA CYS A 12 -11.27 -14.38 0.27
C CYS A 12 -12.29 -13.28 0.55
N THR A 13 -11.87 -12.03 0.61
CA THR A 13 -12.76 -10.92 0.96
C THR A 13 -13.83 -10.65 -0.10
N LYS A 14 -13.45 -10.64 -1.39
CA LYS A 14 -14.39 -10.33 -2.47
C LYS A 14 -15.32 -11.50 -2.82
N VAL A 15 -14.79 -12.72 -2.87
CA VAL A 15 -15.57 -13.92 -3.23
C VAL A 15 -16.52 -14.30 -2.11
N ALA A 16 -16.05 -14.32 -0.85
CA ALA A 16 -16.91 -14.64 0.29
C ALA A 16 -18.09 -13.68 0.40
N SER A 17 -17.85 -12.37 0.26
CA SER A 17 -18.91 -11.36 0.28
C SER A 17 -19.90 -11.53 -0.87
N ALA A 18 -19.41 -11.82 -2.09
CA ALA A 18 -20.27 -12.01 -3.26
C ALA A 18 -21.15 -13.27 -3.14
N ILE A 19 -20.56 -14.40 -2.74
CA ILE A 19 -21.30 -15.66 -2.55
C ILE A 19 -22.31 -15.50 -1.40
N GLY A 20 -21.91 -14.88 -0.28
CA GLY A 20 -22.80 -14.60 0.85
C GLY A 20 -23.99 -13.73 0.46
N ALA A 21 -23.85 -12.89 -0.55
CA ALA A 21 -24.92 -12.08 -1.14
C ALA A 21 -25.71 -12.80 -2.27
N GLY A 22 -25.42 -14.08 -2.54
CA GLY A 22 -26.09 -14.87 -3.59
C GLY A 22 -25.63 -14.56 -5.02
N CYS A 23 -24.45 -13.97 -5.20
CA CYS A 23 -23.91 -13.63 -6.51
C CYS A 23 -22.99 -14.72 -7.06
N THR A 24 -22.96 -14.86 -8.39
CA THR A 24 -21.90 -15.57 -9.09
C THR A 24 -20.70 -14.67 -9.32
N VAL A 25 -19.50 -15.26 -9.44
CA VAL A 25 -18.24 -14.51 -9.51
C VAL A 25 -17.37 -15.00 -10.65
N VAL A 26 -16.84 -14.04 -11.41
CA VAL A 26 -15.74 -14.26 -12.36
C VAL A 26 -14.50 -13.52 -11.84
N ILE A 27 -13.43 -14.25 -11.57
CA ILE A 27 -12.17 -13.71 -11.06
C ILE A 27 -11.18 -13.53 -12.20
N LYS A 28 -10.65 -12.33 -12.38
CA LYS A 28 -9.46 -12.11 -13.21
C LYS A 28 -8.29 -11.77 -12.28
N PRO A 29 -7.34 -12.67 -12.06
CA PRO A 29 -6.14 -12.38 -11.28
C PRO A 29 -5.13 -11.58 -12.09
N ALA A 30 -4.19 -10.92 -11.39
CA ALA A 30 -3.01 -10.37 -12.04
C ALA A 30 -2.14 -11.51 -12.62
N GLU A 31 -1.52 -11.26 -13.76
CA GLU A 31 -0.68 -12.22 -14.46
C GLU A 31 0.50 -12.71 -13.59
N LEU A 32 1.02 -11.83 -12.74
CA LEU A 32 2.15 -12.11 -11.83
C LEU A 32 1.79 -13.04 -10.65
N SER A 33 0.50 -13.29 -10.40
CA SER A 33 0.01 -14.15 -9.30
C SER A 33 -0.97 -15.23 -9.76
N ALA A 34 -1.01 -15.52 -11.05
CA ALA A 34 -1.98 -16.45 -11.65
C ALA A 34 -1.91 -17.85 -11.03
N GLN A 35 -0.71 -18.39 -10.84
CA GLN A 35 -0.52 -19.73 -10.24
C GLN A 35 -1.06 -19.81 -8.80
N GLN A 36 -0.77 -18.82 -7.98
CA GLN A 36 -1.28 -18.76 -6.60
C GLN A 36 -2.82 -18.74 -6.58
N THR A 37 -3.42 -18.02 -7.53
CA THR A 37 -4.88 -17.93 -7.65
C THR A 37 -5.48 -19.24 -8.11
N GLN A 38 -4.78 -20.00 -8.97
CA GLN A 38 -5.20 -21.34 -9.39
C GLN A 38 -5.30 -22.31 -8.20
N VAL A 39 -4.31 -22.32 -7.32
CA VAL A 39 -4.34 -23.14 -6.08
C VAL A 39 -5.54 -22.78 -5.22
N MET A 40 -5.86 -21.49 -5.08
CA MET A 40 -7.06 -21.07 -4.36
C MET A 40 -8.35 -21.59 -4.99
N MET A 41 -8.44 -21.64 -6.32
CA MET A 41 -9.59 -22.21 -7.03
C MET A 41 -9.75 -23.72 -6.78
N GLU A 42 -8.67 -24.45 -6.64
CA GLU A 42 -8.70 -25.87 -6.26
C GLU A 42 -9.30 -26.05 -4.85
N CYS A 43 -8.93 -25.17 -3.90
CA CYS A 43 -9.55 -25.15 -2.57
C CYS A 43 -11.05 -24.85 -2.61
N ILE A 44 -11.47 -23.87 -3.40
CA ILE A 44 -12.88 -23.49 -3.60
C ILE A 44 -13.67 -24.66 -4.20
N HIS A 45 -13.10 -25.36 -5.17
CA HIS A 45 -13.69 -26.54 -5.77
C HIS A 45 -13.84 -27.69 -4.74
N ALA A 46 -12.78 -27.95 -3.96
CA ALA A 46 -12.80 -28.98 -2.93
C ALA A 46 -13.81 -28.68 -1.81
N ALA A 47 -14.13 -27.41 -1.56
CA ALA A 47 -15.16 -26.98 -0.62
C ALA A 47 -16.60 -27.26 -1.08
N GLY A 48 -16.79 -27.78 -2.32
CA GLY A 48 -18.10 -28.17 -2.83
C GLY A 48 -18.96 -27.02 -3.35
N ILE A 49 -18.36 -25.89 -3.69
CA ILE A 49 -19.09 -24.78 -4.34
C ILE A 49 -19.65 -25.26 -5.68
N PRO A 50 -20.95 -25.04 -5.97
CA PRO A 50 -21.55 -25.51 -7.21
C PRO A 50 -20.85 -24.96 -8.46
N LYS A 51 -20.82 -25.78 -9.51
CA LYS A 51 -20.22 -25.39 -10.80
C LYS A 51 -20.86 -24.12 -11.34
N GLY A 52 -20.02 -23.20 -11.85
CA GLY A 52 -20.44 -21.93 -12.42
C GLY A 52 -20.64 -20.78 -11.41
N VAL A 53 -20.66 -21.08 -10.10
CA VAL A 53 -20.78 -20.01 -9.07
C VAL A 53 -19.50 -19.20 -8.97
N VAL A 54 -18.33 -19.85 -8.95
CA VAL A 54 -17.03 -19.16 -8.95
C VAL A 54 -16.22 -19.64 -10.14
N ASN A 55 -15.77 -18.71 -10.97
CA ASN A 55 -15.00 -18.98 -12.18
C ASN A 55 -13.74 -18.11 -12.17
N ILE A 56 -12.66 -18.60 -12.78
CA ILE A 56 -11.43 -17.84 -12.96
C ILE A 56 -11.11 -17.74 -14.45
N LEU A 57 -10.72 -16.53 -14.89
CA LEU A 57 -10.26 -16.26 -16.24
C LEU A 57 -8.83 -15.69 -16.19
N HIS A 58 -7.89 -16.46 -16.69
CA HIS A 58 -6.53 -15.99 -16.88
C HIS A 58 -6.42 -15.18 -18.18
N GLY A 59 -5.64 -14.11 -18.14
CA GLY A 59 -5.37 -13.26 -19.29
C GLY A 59 -4.94 -11.86 -18.89
N THR A 60 -4.54 -11.07 -19.87
CA THR A 60 -4.03 -9.73 -19.64
C THR A 60 -5.13 -8.73 -19.25
N GLY A 61 -4.75 -7.69 -18.51
CA GLY A 61 -5.67 -6.62 -18.15
C GLY A 61 -6.37 -5.99 -19.36
N PRO A 62 -5.64 -5.59 -20.41
CA PRO A 62 -6.22 -5.00 -21.63
C PRO A 62 -7.21 -5.90 -22.37
N VAL A 63 -7.08 -7.21 -22.29
CA VAL A 63 -8.00 -8.16 -22.98
C VAL A 63 -9.12 -8.58 -22.03
N VAL A 64 -8.82 -9.42 -21.04
CA VAL A 64 -9.86 -10.00 -20.17
C VAL A 64 -10.43 -8.96 -19.19
N GLY A 65 -9.60 -8.06 -18.66
CA GLY A 65 -10.07 -7.00 -17.77
C GLY A 65 -10.98 -6.01 -18.49
N ASN A 66 -10.62 -5.64 -19.72
CA ASN A 66 -11.47 -4.78 -20.55
C ASN A 66 -12.80 -5.47 -20.90
N GLU A 67 -12.78 -6.73 -21.31
CA GLU A 67 -13.98 -7.51 -21.61
C GLU A 67 -14.95 -7.50 -20.41
N LEU A 68 -14.46 -7.84 -19.22
CA LEU A 68 -15.29 -7.77 -17.99
C LEU A 68 -15.85 -6.36 -17.74
N THR A 69 -15.11 -5.33 -18.14
CA THR A 69 -15.52 -3.93 -17.95
C THR A 69 -16.68 -3.54 -18.85
N VAL A 70 -16.66 -3.93 -20.11
CA VAL A 70 -17.64 -3.50 -21.11
C VAL A 70 -18.78 -4.51 -21.35
N ASN A 71 -18.60 -5.77 -20.95
CA ASN A 71 -19.58 -6.84 -21.22
C ASN A 71 -20.90 -6.58 -20.48
N PRO A 72 -22.06 -6.55 -21.18
CA PRO A 72 -23.35 -6.23 -20.58
C PRO A 72 -23.85 -7.28 -19.57
N ASP A 73 -23.36 -8.52 -19.64
CA ASP A 73 -23.75 -9.60 -18.72
C ASP A 73 -23.04 -9.50 -17.34
N VAL A 74 -22.09 -8.57 -17.19
CA VAL A 74 -21.43 -8.28 -15.92
C VAL A 74 -22.15 -7.13 -15.21
N ASN A 75 -22.81 -7.42 -14.10
CA ASN A 75 -23.61 -6.43 -13.36
C ASN A 75 -22.78 -5.54 -12.43
N LYS A 76 -21.65 -6.05 -11.90
CA LYS A 76 -20.79 -5.31 -10.97
C LYS A 76 -19.32 -5.67 -11.20
N ILE A 77 -18.46 -4.67 -11.13
CA ILE A 77 -17.00 -4.86 -11.04
C ILE A 77 -16.52 -4.48 -9.66
N SER A 78 -15.79 -5.39 -9.02
CA SER A 78 -14.95 -5.11 -7.86
C SER A 78 -13.49 -5.17 -8.31
N PHE A 79 -12.81 -4.03 -8.31
CA PHE A 79 -11.43 -3.87 -8.75
C PHE A 79 -10.53 -3.44 -7.60
N THR A 80 -9.37 -4.05 -7.51
CA THR A 80 -8.25 -3.53 -6.69
C THR A 80 -7.01 -3.45 -7.57
N GLY A 81 -6.36 -2.29 -7.58
CA GLY A 81 -5.17 -2.05 -8.39
C GLY A 81 -4.80 -0.58 -8.52
N SER A 82 -4.10 -0.21 -9.60
CA SER A 82 -3.64 1.17 -9.79
C SER A 82 -4.78 2.15 -10.08
N THR A 83 -4.61 3.39 -9.63
CA THR A 83 -5.57 4.48 -9.84
C THR A 83 -5.87 4.73 -11.33
N GLY A 84 -4.86 4.64 -12.19
CA GLY A 84 -5.03 4.81 -13.63
C GLY A 84 -5.97 3.77 -14.25
N VAL A 85 -5.77 2.50 -13.91
CA VAL A 85 -6.64 1.41 -14.37
C VAL A 85 -8.04 1.52 -13.78
N GLY A 86 -8.17 1.90 -12.51
CA GLY A 86 -9.47 2.15 -11.88
C GLY A 86 -10.29 3.21 -12.61
N LYS A 87 -9.65 4.32 -13.01
CA LYS A 87 -10.30 5.37 -13.84
C LYS A 87 -10.77 4.83 -15.20
N THR A 88 -9.97 3.96 -15.84
CA THR A 88 -10.35 3.31 -17.11
C THR A 88 -11.57 2.41 -16.93
N ILE A 89 -11.60 1.60 -15.88
CA ILE A 89 -12.73 0.73 -15.53
C ILE A 89 -13.99 1.56 -15.25
N ALA A 90 -13.89 2.62 -14.45
CA ALA A 90 -15.04 3.48 -14.15
C ALA A 90 -15.67 4.08 -15.41
N LYS A 91 -14.82 4.56 -16.34
CA LYS A 91 -15.28 5.10 -17.63
C LYS A 91 -15.96 4.03 -18.49
N GLY A 92 -15.33 2.86 -18.67
CA GLY A 92 -15.90 1.79 -19.51
C GLY A 92 -17.17 1.15 -18.91
N ALA A 93 -17.28 1.10 -17.59
CA ALA A 93 -18.45 0.57 -16.90
C ALA A 93 -19.68 1.48 -17.02
N ALA A 94 -19.50 2.77 -17.29
CA ALA A 94 -20.59 3.75 -17.39
C ALA A 94 -21.53 3.43 -18.56
N ASP A 95 -21.04 2.92 -19.68
CA ASP A 95 -21.85 2.63 -20.86
C ASP A 95 -22.95 1.57 -20.61
N THR A 96 -22.73 0.71 -19.62
CA THR A 96 -23.71 -0.34 -19.22
C THR A 96 -24.29 -0.10 -17.82
N MET A 97 -24.05 1.08 -17.23
CA MET A 97 -24.54 1.46 -15.89
C MET A 97 -24.22 0.44 -14.79
N LYS A 98 -23.16 -0.38 -14.97
CA LYS A 98 -22.79 -1.38 -13.97
C LYS A 98 -22.18 -0.74 -12.72
N ARG A 99 -22.42 -1.35 -11.59
CA ARG A 99 -21.82 -0.90 -10.32
C ARG A 99 -20.33 -1.17 -10.29
N VAL A 100 -19.56 -0.23 -9.72
CA VAL A 100 -18.12 -0.34 -9.60
C VAL A 100 -17.72 -0.10 -8.15
N THR A 101 -16.89 -1.00 -7.58
CA THR A 101 -16.17 -0.78 -6.34
C THR A 101 -14.67 -0.74 -6.68
N LEU A 102 -14.00 0.34 -6.32
CA LEU A 102 -12.60 0.61 -6.68
C LEU A 102 -11.76 0.75 -5.41
N GLU A 103 -10.86 -0.19 -5.19
CA GLU A 103 -9.80 -0.11 -4.21
C GLU A 103 -8.50 0.21 -4.94
N LEU A 104 -7.96 1.41 -4.71
CA LEU A 104 -6.91 1.99 -5.54
C LEU A 104 -5.63 2.24 -4.73
N GLY A 105 -4.69 2.97 -5.32
CA GLY A 105 -3.44 3.32 -4.68
C GLY A 105 -3.59 4.23 -3.47
N GLY A 106 -2.51 4.37 -2.70
CA GLY A 106 -2.44 5.22 -1.54
C GLY A 106 -1.07 5.88 -1.37
N LYS A 107 -1.05 6.97 -0.62
CA LYS A 107 0.16 7.62 -0.10
C LYS A 107 -0.07 7.99 1.35
N SER A 108 -0.34 6.96 2.14
CA SER A 108 -0.87 7.08 3.50
C SER A 108 0.05 7.86 4.43
N PRO A 109 -0.44 8.94 5.06
CA PRO A 109 0.30 9.62 6.10
C PRO A 109 0.28 8.80 7.40
N ASN A 110 1.41 8.79 8.11
CA ASN A 110 1.55 8.31 9.47
C ASN A 110 2.02 9.48 10.33
N ILE A 111 1.14 10.02 11.13
CA ILE A 111 1.38 11.21 11.96
C ILE A 111 1.80 10.76 13.34
N ILE A 112 3.01 11.10 13.75
CA ILE A 112 3.50 10.87 15.10
C ILE A 112 3.42 12.20 15.85
N LEU A 113 2.51 12.31 16.83
CA LEU A 113 2.36 13.52 17.62
C LEU A 113 3.52 13.67 18.61
N ASP A 114 3.73 14.90 19.08
CA ASP A 114 4.91 15.25 19.89
C ASP A 114 4.92 14.66 21.30
N ASP A 115 3.77 14.17 21.77
CA ASP A 115 3.58 13.45 23.02
C ASP A 115 3.80 11.94 22.93
N ALA A 116 4.01 11.39 21.72
CA ALA A 116 4.23 9.97 21.52
C ALA A 116 5.61 9.51 22.07
N ASP A 117 5.69 8.24 22.45
CA ASP A 117 6.98 7.57 22.68
C ASP A 117 7.67 7.27 21.33
N PHE A 118 8.65 8.07 20.96
CA PHE A 118 9.32 7.98 19.67
C PHE A 118 10.20 6.73 19.56
N ALA A 119 10.74 6.25 20.68
CA ALA A 119 11.55 5.02 20.68
C ALA A 119 10.71 3.78 20.28
N ASP A 120 9.43 3.78 20.62
CA ASP A 120 8.47 2.75 20.23
C ASP A 120 7.80 3.04 18.88
N ALA A 121 7.38 4.29 18.66
CA ALA A 121 6.56 4.68 17.51
C ALA A 121 7.33 4.67 16.17
N ILE A 122 8.58 5.14 16.14
CA ILE A 122 9.35 5.26 14.89
C ILE A 122 9.72 3.90 14.29
N PRO A 123 10.22 2.89 15.06
CA PRO A 123 10.41 1.56 14.51
C PRO A 123 9.12 0.94 13.95
N LYS A 124 8.00 1.06 14.66
CA LYS A 124 6.69 0.58 14.19
C LYS A 124 6.25 1.27 12.90
N ALA A 125 6.48 2.57 12.78
CA ALA A 125 6.17 3.34 11.58
C ALA A 125 7.01 2.87 10.37
N ILE A 126 8.28 2.55 10.56
CA ILE A 126 9.15 2.01 9.51
C ILE A 126 8.65 0.64 9.04
N PHE A 127 8.33 -0.27 9.97
CA PHE A 127 7.77 -1.57 9.59
C PHE A 127 6.40 -1.45 8.91
N ALA A 128 5.56 -0.50 9.31
CA ALA A 128 4.29 -0.21 8.63
C ALA A 128 4.50 0.31 7.20
N ALA A 129 5.52 1.14 6.97
CA ALA A 129 5.89 1.62 5.64
C ALA A 129 6.46 0.51 4.75
N TYR A 130 7.15 -0.47 5.34
CA TYR A 130 7.77 -1.58 4.61
C TYR A 130 6.94 -2.86 4.60
N LEU A 131 5.67 -2.78 5.02
CA LEU A 131 4.73 -3.89 4.92
C LEU A 131 4.74 -4.49 3.50
N ASN A 132 4.90 -5.82 3.40
CA ASN A 132 5.05 -6.52 2.13
C ASN A 132 6.15 -5.91 1.23
N SER A 133 7.29 -5.54 1.82
CA SER A 133 8.40 -4.84 1.16
C SER A 133 7.99 -3.47 0.56
N GLY A 134 7.04 -2.78 1.18
CA GLY A 134 6.45 -1.53 0.68
C GLY A 134 5.49 -1.70 -0.48
N GLN A 135 5.20 -2.93 -0.90
CA GLN A 135 4.30 -3.25 -2.01
C GLN A 135 2.84 -3.42 -1.51
N ALA A 136 2.35 -2.42 -0.78
CA ALA A 136 1.00 -2.40 -0.22
C ALA A 136 0.38 -1.01 -0.37
N CYS A 137 -0.88 -0.96 -0.80
CA CYS A 137 -1.61 0.29 -1.00
C CYS A 137 -1.83 1.08 0.31
N ALA A 138 -1.91 0.37 1.44
CA ALA A 138 -2.03 0.96 2.78
C ALA A 138 -0.68 1.23 3.46
N ALA A 139 0.47 0.99 2.79
CA ALA A 139 1.78 1.25 3.38
C ALA A 139 1.93 2.72 3.81
N ALA A 140 2.35 2.93 5.06
CA ALA A 140 2.44 4.25 5.68
C ALA A 140 3.71 5.00 5.26
N THR A 141 3.84 5.34 3.98
CA THR A 141 5.11 5.79 3.37
C THR A 141 5.38 7.29 3.47
N ARG A 142 4.46 8.09 4.04
CA ARG A 142 4.73 9.45 4.49
C ARG A 142 4.71 9.49 6.01
N LEU A 143 5.86 9.61 6.66
CA LEU A 143 5.99 9.74 8.11
C LEU A 143 6.07 11.23 8.47
N LEU A 144 5.01 11.74 9.08
CA LEU A 144 4.92 13.13 9.52
C LEU A 144 5.36 13.21 10.98
N VAL A 145 6.32 14.06 11.29
CA VAL A 145 6.92 14.19 12.62
C VAL A 145 7.10 15.66 13.03
N PRO A 146 7.06 16.02 14.32
CA PRO A 146 7.31 17.37 14.74
C PRO A 146 8.70 17.85 14.31
N ALA A 147 8.79 19.04 13.68
CA ALA A 147 10.04 19.59 13.17
C ALA A 147 11.11 19.69 14.26
N LYS A 148 10.72 20.07 15.48
CA LYS A 148 11.61 20.16 16.67
C LYS A 148 12.25 18.85 17.09
N ARG A 149 11.73 17.70 16.66
CA ARG A 149 12.24 16.35 16.99
C ARG A 149 12.82 15.60 15.79
N LEU A 150 13.02 16.26 14.64
CA LEU A 150 13.46 15.63 13.41
C LEU A 150 14.80 14.89 13.57
N ASP A 151 15.76 15.49 14.27
CA ASP A 151 17.09 14.88 14.47
C ASP A 151 17.01 13.59 15.30
N GLU A 152 16.18 13.59 16.35
CA GLU A 152 15.91 12.40 17.16
C GLU A 152 15.25 11.30 16.31
N VAL A 153 14.23 11.66 15.52
CA VAL A 153 13.58 10.71 14.59
C VAL A 153 14.58 10.13 13.60
N ASN A 154 15.43 10.95 13.02
CA ASN A 154 16.47 10.50 12.09
C ASN A 154 17.44 9.51 12.72
N ALA A 155 17.87 9.77 13.96
CA ALA A 155 18.75 8.87 14.69
C ALA A 155 18.10 7.51 14.96
N ILE A 156 16.85 7.49 15.45
CA ILE A 156 16.07 6.28 15.71
C ILE A 156 15.82 5.54 14.40
N ALA A 157 15.44 6.23 13.33
CA ALA A 157 15.14 5.62 12.04
C ALA A 157 16.37 4.94 11.44
N LYS A 158 17.54 5.59 11.50
CA LYS A 158 18.80 5.03 11.03
C LYS A 158 19.18 3.78 11.83
N ALA A 159 19.12 3.85 13.15
CA ALA A 159 19.41 2.71 14.03
C ALA A 159 18.44 1.53 13.76
N THR A 160 17.17 1.81 13.53
CA THR A 160 16.15 0.79 13.21
C THR A 160 16.51 0.05 11.91
N ILE A 161 16.89 0.77 10.86
CA ILE A 161 17.29 0.14 9.59
C ILE A 161 18.54 -0.74 9.80
N GLU A 162 19.56 -0.23 10.46
CA GLU A 162 20.83 -0.93 10.65
C GLU A 162 20.69 -2.18 11.52
N GLN A 163 19.83 -2.16 12.54
CA GLN A 163 19.75 -3.22 13.55
C GLN A 163 18.59 -4.20 13.34
N ALA A 164 17.48 -3.76 12.74
CA ALA A 164 16.25 -4.53 12.71
C ALA A 164 15.71 -4.84 11.31
N VAL A 165 16.17 -4.16 10.26
CA VAL A 165 15.66 -4.39 8.90
C VAL A 165 16.64 -5.24 8.10
N LYS A 166 16.21 -6.46 7.75
CA LYS A 166 16.99 -7.42 6.96
C LYS A 166 16.36 -7.63 5.59
N VAL A 167 17.16 -7.45 4.55
CA VAL A 167 16.78 -7.74 3.15
C VAL A 167 17.34 -9.11 2.75
N GLY A 168 16.54 -9.94 2.08
CA GLY A 168 17.07 -11.25 1.67
C GLY A 168 16.01 -12.21 1.10
N ASP A 169 16.34 -13.50 1.16
CA ASP A 169 15.45 -14.58 0.69
C ASP A 169 14.18 -14.63 1.56
N PRO A 170 12.99 -14.50 0.98
CA PRO A 170 11.71 -14.57 1.70
C PRO A 170 11.43 -15.91 2.39
N LYS A 171 12.19 -16.96 2.10
CA LYS A 171 12.13 -18.24 2.84
C LYS A 171 12.80 -18.16 4.20
N ASP A 172 13.73 -17.24 4.41
CA ASP A 172 14.32 -16.96 5.72
C ASP A 172 13.35 -16.13 6.56
N LYS A 173 12.83 -16.70 7.63
CA LYS A 173 11.87 -16.05 8.54
C LYS A 173 12.41 -14.81 9.24
N SER A 174 13.73 -14.61 9.28
CA SER A 174 14.35 -13.41 9.84
C SER A 174 14.38 -12.22 8.88
N VAL A 175 14.01 -12.42 7.60
CA VAL A 175 13.99 -11.39 6.58
C VAL A 175 12.69 -10.58 6.65
N ASN A 176 12.82 -9.26 6.64
CA ASN A 176 11.68 -8.33 6.65
C ASN A 176 11.32 -7.85 5.24
N ILE A 177 12.31 -7.75 4.34
CA ILE A 177 12.15 -7.22 2.99
C ILE A 177 12.63 -8.25 1.98
N GLY A 178 11.71 -8.75 1.18
CA GLY A 178 11.96 -9.60 0.03
C GLY A 178 12.19 -8.81 -1.27
N PRO A 179 12.30 -9.50 -2.41
CA PRO A 179 12.46 -8.86 -3.71
C PRO A 179 11.17 -8.17 -4.17
N MET A 180 11.32 -7.20 -5.06
CA MET A 180 10.17 -6.63 -5.79
C MET A 180 9.61 -7.67 -6.75
N VAL A 181 8.32 -7.58 -7.01
CA VAL A 181 7.58 -8.56 -7.83
C VAL A 181 8.13 -8.72 -9.25
N SER A 182 8.76 -7.70 -9.80
CA SER A 182 9.29 -7.71 -11.16
C SER A 182 10.44 -6.73 -11.34
N ARG A 183 11.23 -6.93 -12.43
CA ARG A 183 12.26 -5.99 -12.82
C ARG A 183 11.70 -4.60 -13.12
N LYS A 184 10.55 -4.52 -13.79
CA LYS A 184 9.87 -3.26 -14.08
C LYS A 184 9.54 -2.49 -12.80
N GLN A 185 9.06 -3.18 -11.75
CA GLN A 185 8.77 -2.53 -10.47
C GLN A 185 10.06 -2.04 -9.80
N TRP A 186 11.13 -2.84 -9.85
CA TRP A 186 12.45 -2.43 -9.36
C TRP A 186 12.93 -1.15 -10.05
N GLU A 187 12.87 -1.10 -11.39
CA GLU A 187 13.28 0.08 -12.18
C GLU A 187 12.44 1.31 -11.85
N THR A 188 11.12 1.13 -11.66
CA THR A 188 10.22 2.20 -11.23
C THR A 188 10.65 2.79 -9.88
N ILE A 189 10.96 1.93 -8.90
CA ILE A 189 11.42 2.37 -7.57
C ILE A 189 12.75 3.09 -7.66
N GLN A 190 13.70 2.59 -8.46
CA GLN A 190 14.99 3.26 -8.68
C GLN A 190 14.78 4.66 -9.27
N GLY A 191 13.83 4.82 -10.20
CA GLY A 191 13.46 6.13 -10.75
C GLY A 191 12.91 7.10 -9.70
N TYR A 192 12.12 6.61 -8.75
CA TYR A 192 11.65 7.43 -7.63
C TYR A 192 12.78 7.81 -6.67
N ILE A 193 13.66 6.89 -6.32
CA ILE A 193 14.83 7.17 -5.46
C ILE A 193 15.71 8.26 -6.13
N HIS A 194 15.99 8.11 -7.42
CA HIS A 194 16.73 9.10 -8.19
C HIS A 194 16.03 10.47 -8.17
N SER A 195 14.72 10.51 -8.42
CA SER A 195 13.92 11.74 -8.36
C SER A 195 13.96 12.42 -6.98
N GLY A 196 13.96 11.65 -5.90
CA GLY A 196 14.09 12.19 -4.54
C GLY A 196 15.42 12.89 -4.33
N ILE A 197 16.51 12.28 -4.81
CA ILE A 197 17.86 12.86 -4.75
C ILE A 197 17.93 14.14 -5.59
N GLU A 198 17.44 14.10 -6.83
CA GLU A 198 17.44 15.26 -7.74
C GLU A 198 16.61 16.44 -7.21
N GLN A 199 15.50 16.17 -6.53
CA GLN A 199 14.66 17.19 -5.92
C GLN A 199 15.21 17.72 -4.58
N GLY A 200 16.37 17.25 -4.14
CA GLY A 200 17.06 17.74 -2.96
C GLY A 200 16.58 17.14 -1.62
N ALA A 201 15.84 16.02 -1.64
CA ALA A 201 15.55 15.32 -0.42
C ALA A 201 16.83 14.72 0.19
N THR A 202 16.97 14.80 1.51
CA THR A 202 18.13 14.26 2.20
C THR A 202 18.01 12.74 2.33
N LEU A 203 18.91 11.99 1.70
CA LEU A 203 18.99 10.54 1.82
C LEU A 203 19.56 10.17 3.19
N LEU A 204 18.73 9.56 4.04
CA LEU A 204 19.16 9.11 5.38
C LEU A 204 19.76 7.71 5.37
N THR A 205 19.13 6.77 4.64
CA THR A 205 19.59 5.38 4.45
C THR A 205 19.24 4.87 3.07
N GLY A 206 19.88 3.78 2.64
CA GLY A 206 19.55 3.06 1.42
C GLY A 206 20.08 3.73 0.14
N GLY A 207 19.17 4.16 -0.72
CA GLY A 207 19.51 4.79 -2.00
C GLY A 207 19.52 3.86 -3.20
N LEU A 208 20.16 4.28 -4.26
CA LEU A 208 20.18 3.57 -5.55
C LEU A 208 20.89 2.21 -5.50
N GLY A 209 20.54 1.37 -6.45
CA GLY A 209 21.17 0.06 -6.65
C GLY A 209 20.57 -1.03 -5.79
N LYS A 210 21.26 -2.15 -5.73
CA LYS A 210 20.88 -3.34 -4.95
C LYS A 210 21.65 -3.42 -3.66
N PRO A 211 21.13 -4.12 -2.62
CA PRO A 211 21.93 -4.45 -1.43
C PRO A 211 23.15 -5.31 -1.81
N GLU A 212 24.23 -5.17 -1.07
CA GLU A 212 25.44 -5.99 -1.21
C GLU A 212 25.10 -7.47 -1.00
N GLY A 213 25.66 -8.34 -1.82
CA GLY A 213 25.40 -9.78 -1.81
C GLY A 213 24.04 -10.20 -2.40
N LEU A 214 23.23 -9.27 -2.90
CA LEU A 214 21.92 -9.51 -3.51
C LEU A 214 21.85 -8.95 -4.95
N GLU A 215 22.91 -9.10 -5.72
CA GLU A 215 23.03 -8.63 -7.10
C GLU A 215 22.06 -9.37 -8.05
N THR A 216 21.73 -10.61 -7.72
CA THR A 216 20.71 -11.40 -8.43
C THR A 216 19.33 -11.15 -7.82
N GLY A 217 18.31 -10.99 -8.66
CA GLY A 217 16.93 -10.69 -8.22
C GLY A 217 16.61 -9.19 -8.22
N ASN A 218 15.42 -8.85 -7.75
CA ASN A 218 14.88 -7.49 -7.81
C ASN A 218 14.90 -6.82 -6.43
N PHE A 219 15.97 -6.96 -5.69
CA PHE A 219 16.09 -6.40 -4.35
C PHE A 219 16.34 -4.88 -4.38
N VAL A 220 15.72 -4.17 -3.46
CA VAL A 220 15.87 -2.72 -3.26
C VAL A 220 16.42 -2.48 -1.86
N LYS A 221 17.34 -1.53 -1.72
CA LYS A 221 17.83 -1.07 -0.41
C LYS A 221 16.68 -0.40 0.35
N PRO A 222 16.43 -0.73 1.63
CA PRO A 222 15.49 0.02 2.47
C PRO A 222 15.90 1.48 2.49
N THR A 223 15.07 2.33 1.90
CA THR A 223 15.43 3.72 1.64
C THR A 223 14.57 4.67 2.47
N ILE A 224 15.22 5.57 3.20
CA ILE A 224 14.55 6.65 3.93
C ILE A 224 15.09 7.98 3.42
N PHE A 225 14.18 8.84 3.00
CA PHE A 225 14.44 10.26 2.80
C PHE A 225 13.94 11.04 4.00
N THR A 226 14.71 12.01 4.47
CA THR A 226 14.34 12.93 5.55
C THR A 226 14.33 14.38 5.05
N ASN A 227 13.73 15.26 5.86
CA ASN A 227 13.52 16.66 5.51
C ASN A 227 12.84 16.82 4.13
N VAL A 228 11.86 15.93 3.87
CA VAL A 228 11.15 15.90 2.61
C VAL A 228 10.10 17.01 2.58
N ASN A 229 10.06 17.77 1.48
CA ASN A 229 8.94 18.66 1.21
C ASN A 229 7.79 17.86 0.59
N ASN A 230 6.57 18.04 1.10
CA ASN A 230 5.39 17.30 0.63
C ASN A 230 5.08 17.50 -0.88
N LYS A 231 5.61 18.54 -1.52
CA LYS A 231 5.47 18.75 -2.97
C LYS A 231 6.44 17.93 -3.83
N MET A 232 7.43 17.28 -3.22
CA MET A 232 8.33 16.40 -3.94
C MET A 232 7.59 15.18 -4.49
N ARG A 233 8.00 14.70 -5.66
CA ARG A 233 7.39 13.56 -6.33
C ARG A 233 7.33 12.32 -5.44
N ILE A 234 8.37 12.06 -4.65
CA ILE A 234 8.45 10.92 -3.73
C ILE A 234 7.43 11.00 -2.58
N ALA A 235 6.92 12.20 -2.24
CA ALA A 235 5.89 12.43 -1.24
C ALA A 235 4.48 12.41 -1.83
N GLN A 236 4.32 12.72 -3.13
CA GLN A 236 3.03 12.83 -3.80
C GLN A 236 2.59 11.58 -4.56
N GLU A 237 3.52 10.76 -5.04
CA GLU A 237 3.21 9.59 -5.86
C GLU A 237 3.41 8.27 -5.09
N GLU A 238 2.60 7.27 -5.41
CA GLU A 238 2.72 5.92 -4.87
C GLU A 238 3.93 5.20 -5.47
N ILE A 239 4.93 4.90 -4.64
CA ILE A 239 6.19 4.26 -5.10
C ILE A 239 6.04 2.74 -5.18
N PHE A 240 5.27 2.14 -4.26
CA PHE A 240 5.03 0.70 -4.16
C PHE A 240 6.31 -0.11 -3.96
N GLY A 241 7.13 0.33 -3.01
CA GLY A 241 8.42 -0.26 -2.65
C GLY A 241 8.93 0.28 -1.31
N PRO A 242 10.08 -0.23 -0.79
CA PRO A 242 10.58 0.11 0.54
C PRO A 242 11.26 1.50 0.57
N VAL A 243 10.47 2.54 0.32
CA VAL A 243 10.91 3.95 0.33
C VAL A 243 9.99 4.75 1.24
N LEU A 244 10.54 5.29 2.31
CA LEU A 244 9.86 6.11 3.32
C LEU A 244 10.30 7.56 3.20
N CYS A 245 9.34 8.48 3.30
CA CYS A 245 9.56 9.93 3.35
C CYS A 245 9.25 10.46 4.74
N ILE A 246 10.22 11.01 5.44
CA ILE A 246 10.04 11.73 6.71
C ILE A 246 9.82 13.20 6.38
N ILE A 247 8.67 13.72 6.79
CA ILE A 247 8.19 15.08 6.52
C ILE A 247 8.02 15.79 7.85
N PRO A 248 8.77 16.86 8.14
CA PRO A 248 8.58 17.65 9.34
C PRO A 248 7.30 18.49 9.26
N TYR A 249 6.62 18.66 10.39
CA TYR A 249 5.47 19.57 10.56
C TYR A 249 5.68 20.47 11.79
N GLU A 250 5.07 21.64 11.81
CA GLU A 250 5.25 22.63 12.87
C GLU A 250 4.26 22.42 14.04
N ASP A 251 2.98 22.18 13.73
CA ASP A 251 1.89 21.98 14.70
C ASP A 251 0.82 21.00 14.14
N ASP A 252 -0.19 20.71 14.94
CA ASP A 252 -1.27 19.81 14.57
C ASP A 252 -2.03 20.27 13.32
N ALA A 253 -2.21 21.57 13.14
CA ALA A 253 -2.89 22.14 11.97
C ALA A 253 -2.06 21.95 10.70
N ASP A 254 -0.74 22.13 10.79
CA ASP A 254 0.19 21.88 9.69
C ASP A 254 0.28 20.37 9.37
N ALA A 255 0.30 19.51 10.38
CA ALA A 255 0.25 18.06 10.18
C ALA A 255 -1.01 17.62 9.41
N ILE A 256 -2.19 18.13 9.77
CA ILE A 256 -3.46 17.90 9.05
C ILE A 256 -3.37 18.38 7.61
N LYS A 257 -2.89 19.59 7.40
CA LYS A 257 -2.72 20.18 6.08
C LYS A 257 -1.80 19.35 5.19
N ILE A 258 -0.65 18.92 5.70
CA ILE A 258 0.30 18.05 4.96
C ILE A 258 -0.33 16.69 4.70
N ALA A 259 -1.01 16.11 5.68
CA ALA A 259 -1.65 14.80 5.54
C ALA A 259 -2.67 14.79 4.40
N ASN A 260 -3.52 15.82 4.31
CA ASN A 260 -4.57 15.94 3.31
C ASN A 260 -4.08 16.45 1.94
N ASP A 261 -2.87 17.02 1.86
CA ASP A 261 -2.29 17.53 0.60
C ASP A 261 -1.72 16.38 -0.25
N THR A 262 -2.62 15.56 -0.76
CA THR A 262 -2.34 14.39 -1.60
C THR A 262 -3.57 14.07 -2.46
N PRO A 263 -3.41 13.48 -3.67
CA PRO A 263 -4.55 13.01 -4.47
C PRO A 263 -5.16 11.70 -3.97
N TYR A 264 -4.62 11.11 -2.90
CA TYR A 264 -5.06 9.85 -2.30
C TYR A 264 -5.85 10.08 -1.02
N GLY A 265 -6.57 9.05 -0.55
CA GLY A 265 -7.36 9.09 0.67
C GLY A 265 -7.68 7.70 1.21
N LEU A 266 -6.83 6.69 0.96
CA LEU A 266 -7.11 5.31 1.36
C LEU A 266 -7.02 5.12 2.87
N CYS A 267 -5.87 5.42 3.45
CA CYS A 267 -5.60 5.22 4.89
C CYS A 267 -4.79 6.38 5.47
N SER A 268 -4.91 6.55 6.77
CA SER A 268 -4.04 7.37 7.61
C SER A 268 -3.80 6.69 8.96
N TYR A 269 -2.71 7.06 9.61
CA TYR A 269 -2.31 6.54 10.92
C TYR A 269 -1.91 7.72 11.80
N ILE A 270 -2.28 7.64 13.09
CA ILE A 270 -1.96 8.66 14.09
C ILE A 270 -1.47 7.96 15.35
N THR A 271 -0.33 8.40 15.87
CA THR A 271 0.23 7.90 17.13
C THR A 271 0.37 9.05 18.13
N SER A 272 -0.21 8.88 19.32
CA SER A 272 -0.20 9.86 20.42
C SER A 272 -0.35 9.14 21.75
N ALA A 273 0.23 9.68 22.80
CA ALA A 273 -0.05 9.26 24.17
C ALA A 273 -1.47 9.66 24.59
N ASP A 274 -1.95 10.81 24.14
CA ASP A 274 -3.33 11.27 24.34
C ASP A 274 -4.26 10.81 23.22
N LYS A 275 -5.04 9.75 23.49
CA LYS A 275 -6.00 9.19 22.53
C LYS A 275 -7.10 10.19 22.15
N ASN A 276 -7.50 11.11 23.04
CA ASN A 276 -8.53 12.10 22.74
C ASN A 276 -8.01 13.11 21.72
N ARG A 277 -6.77 13.59 21.90
CA ARG A 277 -6.11 14.48 20.94
C ARG A 277 -5.99 13.80 19.58
N ALA A 278 -5.54 12.54 19.54
CA ALA A 278 -5.46 11.76 18.29
C ALA A 278 -6.83 11.60 17.62
N TYR A 279 -7.89 11.37 18.40
CA TYR A 279 -9.25 11.25 17.90
C TYR A 279 -9.79 12.58 17.33
N GLU A 280 -9.55 13.70 18.01
CA GLU A 280 -9.94 15.00 17.48
C GLU A 280 -9.21 15.33 16.17
N LEU A 281 -7.90 15.06 16.10
CA LEU A 281 -7.13 15.23 14.86
C LEU A 281 -7.65 14.34 13.73
N ALA A 282 -8.00 13.08 14.04
CA ALA A 282 -8.50 12.12 13.06
C ALA A 282 -9.76 12.58 12.33
N LYS A 283 -10.62 13.38 12.97
CA LYS A 283 -11.84 13.95 12.36
C LYS A 283 -11.56 14.90 11.19
N HIS A 284 -10.34 15.41 11.10
CA HIS A 284 -9.91 16.37 10.07
C HIS A 284 -9.05 15.73 8.98
N ILE A 285 -8.88 14.39 8.98
CA ILE A 285 -8.09 13.69 7.99
C ILE A 285 -9.00 13.16 6.87
N ASP A 286 -8.68 13.53 5.64
CA ASP A 286 -9.38 13.11 4.43
C ASP A 286 -8.92 11.69 4.01
N ALA A 287 -9.33 10.67 4.76
CA ALA A 287 -9.03 9.28 4.47
C ALA A 287 -10.22 8.38 4.78
N GLY A 288 -10.40 7.33 3.98
CA GLY A 288 -11.45 6.33 4.19
C GLY A 288 -11.28 5.57 5.51
N ARG A 289 -10.05 5.49 6.03
CA ARG A 289 -9.73 4.87 7.31
C ARG A 289 -8.61 5.63 8.03
N VAL A 290 -8.84 5.94 9.33
CA VAL A 290 -7.82 6.49 10.21
C VAL A 290 -7.62 5.54 11.38
N CYS A 291 -6.40 5.03 11.56
CA CYS A 291 -6.02 4.15 12.66
C CYS A 291 -5.28 4.94 13.75
N ILE A 292 -5.73 4.82 15.00
CA ILE A 292 -5.12 5.50 16.14
C ILE A 292 -4.33 4.48 16.98
N ASN A 293 -3.06 4.73 17.21
CA ASN A 293 -2.13 3.89 17.98
C ASN A 293 -2.08 2.43 17.52
N ASN A 294 -2.40 2.20 16.25
CA ASN A 294 -2.41 0.88 15.62
C ASN A 294 -2.15 1.03 14.11
N VAL A 295 -1.63 -0.01 13.49
CA VAL A 295 -1.44 -0.12 12.03
C VAL A 295 -2.30 -1.23 11.42
N LEU A 296 -2.99 -2.01 12.26
CA LEU A 296 -3.80 -3.13 11.82
C LEU A 296 -5.23 -2.67 11.47
N HIS A 297 -5.76 -3.25 10.42
CA HIS A 297 -7.15 -3.10 10.02
C HIS A 297 -8.09 -3.85 10.98
N ASP A 298 -9.19 -3.20 11.40
CA ASP A 298 -10.30 -3.88 12.05
C ASP A 298 -11.17 -4.56 10.98
N PRO A 299 -11.18 -5.90 10.92
CA PRO A 299 -11.94 -6.62 9.89
C PRO A 299 -13.46 -6.54 10.09
N LEU A 300 -13.92 -6.07 11.24
CA LEU A 300 -15.34 -5.89 11.55
C LEU A 300 -15.85 -4.48 11.25
N ALA A 301 -14.95 -3.53 11.01
CA ALA A 301 -15.34 -2.18 10.62
C ALA A 301 -15.95 -2.15 9.21
N PRO A 302 -16.95 -1.28 8.97
CA PRO A 302 -17.47 -1.07 7.62
C PRO A 302 -16.38 -0.67 6.65
N PHE A 303 -16.38 -1.27 5.46
CA PHE A 303 -15.37 -1.03 4.43
C PHE A 303 -15.98 -1.09 3.01
N GLY A 304 -15.67 -0.09 2.15
CA GLY A 304 -16.06 -0.02 0.74
C GLY A 304 -17.17 0.99 0.45
#